data_cde36735f6f75590de2302bd989cfc2f
#
_entry.id   cde36735f6f75590de2302bd989cfc2f
#
_cell.length_a   1.000
_cell.length_b   1.000
_cell.length_c   1.000
_cell.angle_alpha   90.00
_cell.angle_beta   90.00
_cell.angle_gamma   90.00
#
_symmetry.space_group_name_H-M   'P 1'
#
loop_
_entity.id
_entity.type
_entity.pdbx_description
1 polymer ?
#
loop_
_entity_poly.entity_id
_entity_poly.type
_entity_poly.pdbx_seq_one_letter_code
_entity_poly.pdbx_strand_id
1 'polypeptide(L)'
;MINMKFIIASNNKKKLVELERILNPLGINAVTPKEEGITLDDVEENGTTFAENAFLKANAAYLKTGLPAVADDSGLCVDALDGRPGVYTARYGGEGLTDEERYIKLLDEMKNVDDDKRSAHFTSSICCILPDGSKITAEGVCEGKIGYEPIGKDGFGYDPIFMFGDKSFAELSAEEKDAVSHRGKALTELKAKLENYFKNN
;
A
#
# COMPACT_ATOMS: atom_id res chain seq x y z
N MET A 1 -9.98 -4.87 26.39
CA MET A 1 -9.78 -4.21 25.08
C MET A 1 -8.56 -3.30 25.23
N ILE A 2 -7.61 -3.45 24.34
CA ILE A 2 -6.39 -2.64 24.29
C ILE A 2 -6.86 -1.25 23.80
N ASN A 3 -6.82 -0.23 24.65
CA ASN A 3 -7.10 1.14 24.22
C ASN A 3 -5.77 1.84 23.93
N MET A 4 -5.17 1.49 22.80
CA MET A 4 -3.84 1.96 22.41
C MET A 4 -3.97 2.83 21.15
N LYS A 5 -3.30 3.98 21.15
CA LYS A 5 -3.28 4.90 20.01
C LYS A 5 -2.09 4.56 19.10
N PHE A 6 -2.35 4.42 17.79
CA PHE A 6 -1.33 4.22 16.76
C PHE A 6 -1.41 5.34 15.72
N ILE A 7 -0.25 5.80 15.26
CA ILE A 7 -0.16 6.72 14.12
C ILE A 7 -0.21 5.91 12.82
N ILE A 8 -1.12 6.26 11.92
CA ILE A 8 -1.05 5.78 10.53
C ILE A 8 -0.21 6.78 9.74
N ALA A 9 1.03 6.42 9.44
CA ALA A 9 1.98 7.28 8.74
C ALA A 9 1.71 7.29 7.22
N SER A 10 0.57 7.84 6.83
CA SER A 10 0.14 7.99 5.45
C SER A 10 -0.74 9.22 5.27
N ASN A 11 -0.57 9.92 4.14
CA ASN A 11 -1.46 11.00 3.70
C ASN A 11 -2.55 10.48 2.73
N ASN A 12 -2.51 9.21 2.33
CA ASN A 12 -3.47 8.62 1.41
C ASN A 12 -4.73 8.18 2.17
N LYS A 13 -5.83 8.91 1.98
CA LYS A 13 -7.12 8.66 2.65
C LYS A 13 -7.67 7.24 2.43
N LYS A 14 -7.44 6.63 1.25
CA LYS A 14 -7.91 5.27 0.96
C LYS A 14 -7.12 4.25 1.79
N LYS A 15 -5.80 4.41 1.89
CA LYS A 15 -4.96 3.57 2.75
C LYS A 15 -5.32 3.72 4.23
N LEU A 16 -5.66 4.94 4.68
CA LEU A 16 -6.10 5.18 6.05
C LEU A 16 -7.34 4.34 6.38
N VAL A 17 -8.38 4.40 5.56
CA VAL A 17 -9.63 3.64 5.76
C VAL A 17 -9.38 2.13 5.82
N GLU A 18 -8.52 1.61 4.93
CA GLU A 18 -8.19 0.18 4.90
C GLU A 18 -7.42 -0.26 6.17
N LEU A 19 -6.46 0.55 6.64
CA LEU A 19 -5.70 0.29 7.87
C LEU A 19 -6.61 0.38 9.13
N GLU A 20 -7.45 1.42 9.22
CA GLU A 20 -8.40 1.58 10.32
C GLU A 20 -9.35 0.37 10.44
N ARG A 21 -9.82 -0.16 9.32
CA ARG A 21 -10.70 -1.34 9.28
C ARG A 21 -10.08 -2.58 9.93
N ILE A 22 -8.76 -2.70 9.89
CA ILE A 22 -8.01 -3.80 10.50
C ILE A 22 -7.62 -3.50 11.95
N LEU A 23 -7.23 -2.25 12.24
CA LEU A 23 -6.71 -1.88 13.56
C LEU A 23 -7.82 -1.68 14.60
N ASN A 24 -8.94 -1.07 14.20
CA ASN A 24 -10.06 -0.78 15.11
C ASN A 24 -10.64 -2.03 15.79
N PRO A 25 -10.87 -3.17 15.11
CA PRO A 25 -11.34 -4.40 15.76
C PRO A 25 -10.36 -4.97 16.80
N LEU A 26 -9.06 -4.61 16.73
CA LEU A 26 -8.06 -4.98 17.73
C LEU A 26 -8.08 -4.07 18.97
N GLY A 27 -8.97 -3.07 18.99
CA GLY A 27 -9.01 -2.04 20.03
C GLY A 27 -7.91 -0.99 19.91
N ILE A 28 -7.31 -0.88 18.73
CA ILE A 28 -6.31 0.14 18.42
C ILE A 28 -7.03 1.37 17.86
N ASN A 29 -6.84 2.50 18.50
CA ASN A 29 -7.32 3.80 18.01
C ASN A 29 -6.30 4.34 17.00
N ALA A 30 -6.58 4.19 15.72
CA ALA A 30 -5.77 4.70 14.63
C ALA A 30 -5.99 6.21 14.47
N VAL A 31 -4.89 6.98 14.43
CA VAL A 31 -4.92 8.44 14.24
C VAL A 31 -3.94 8.86 13.14
N THR A 32 -4.24 9.97 12.50
CA THR A 32 -3.37 10.53 11.45
C THR A 32 -2.27 11.41 12.07
N PRO A 33 -1.16 11.65 11.35
CA PRO A 33 -0.13 12.61 11.77
C PRO A 33 -0.72 14.00 12.06
N LYS A 34 -1.67 14.45 11.24
CA LYS A 34 -2.33 15.75 11.40
C LYS A 34 -3.12 15.85 12.70
N GLU A 35 -3.81 14.79 13.13
CA GLU A 35 -4.54 14.77 14.39
C GLU A 35 -3.63 14.86 15.61
N GLU A 36 -2.37 14.40 15.48
CA GLU A 36 -1.33 14.54 16.50
C GLU A 36 -0.47 15.80 16.32
N GLY A 37 -0.86 16.71 15.43
CA GLY A 37 -0.20 18.00 15.24
C GLY A 37 1.19 17.92 14.60
N ILE A 38 1.50 16.83 13.87
CA ILE A 38 2.75 16.65 13.16
C ILE A 38 2.54 16.55 11.65
N THR A 39 3.60 16.79 10.89
CA THR A 39 3.68 16.47 9.46
C THR A 39 4.77 15.45 9.20
N LEU A 40 4.61 14.68 8.13
CA LEU A 40 5.59 13.75 7.59
C LEU A 40 6.06 14.16 6.20
N ASP A 41 5.80 15.41 5.78
CA ASP A 41 6.14 15.92 4.45
C ASP A 41 7.66 16.01 4.22
N ASP A 42 8.44 16.02 5.29
CA ASP A 42 9.90 16.01 5.29
C ASP A 42 10.51 14.59 5.25
N VAL A 43 9.69 13.56 5.21
CA VAL A 43 10.16 12.17 5.14
C VAL A 43 10.45 11.81 3.70
N GLU A 44 11.73 11.72 3.36
CA GLU A 44 12.17 11.27 2.05
C GLU A 44 12.00 9.74 1.93
N GLU A 45 11.15 9.31 1.01
CA GLU A 45 11.01 7.92 0.60
C GLU A 45 12.11 7.56 -0.41
N ASN A 46 13.35 7.46 0.08
CA ASN A 46 14.53 7.17 -0.71
C ASN A 46 15.00 5.70 -0.64
N GLY A 47 14.18 4.84 -0.05
CA GLY A 47 14.39 3.40 -0.03
C GLY A 47 14.33 2.79 -1.44
N THR A 48 15.03 1.70 -1.62
CA THR A 48 15.08 0.92 -2.87
C THR A 48 14.02 -0.17 -2.91
N THR A 49 13.36 -0.43 -1.78
CA THR A 49 12.28 -1.42 -1.63
C THR A 49 11.07 -0.80 -0.94
N PHE A 50 9.90 -1.40 -1.14
CA PHE A 50 8.67 -1.01 -0.43
C PHE A 50 8.83 -1.16 1.10
N ALA A 51 9.52 -2.22 1.55
CA ALA A 51 9.76 -2.45 2.97
C ALA A 51 10.62 -1.36 3.61
N GLU A 52 11.66 -0.87 2.91
CA GLU A 52 12.48 0.25 3.37
C GLU A 52 11.66 1.54 3.49
N ASN A 53 10.85 1.87 2.47
CA ASN A 53 10.01 3.06 2.50
C ASN A 53 8.92 2.98 3.58
N ALA A 54 8.28 1.82 3.77
CA ALA A 54 7.33 1.62 4.86
C ALA A 54 8.01 1.83 6.22
N PHE A 55 9.21 1.29 6.42
CA PHE A 55 9.97 1.52 7.64
C PHE A 55 10.33 3.00 7.85
N LEU A 56 10.82 3.71 6.83
CA LEU A 56 11.17 5.13 6.93
C LEU A 56 9.98 5.97 7.40
N LYS A 57 8.80 5.73 6.83
CA LYS A 57 7.57 6.44 7.23
C LYS A 57 7.13 6.11 8.66
N ALA A 58 7.08 4.83 9.01
CA ALA A 58 6.67 4.40 10.36
C ALA A 58 7.64 4.91 11.43
N ASN A 59 8.95 4.80 11.16
CA ASN A 59 9.99 5.25 12.08
C ASN A 59 9.97 6.77 12.30
N ALA A 60 9.76 7.55 11.24
CA ALA A 60 9.65 8.99 11.35
C ALA A 60 8.44 9.41 12.22
N ALA A 61 7.29 8.77 12.04
CA ALA A 61 6.12 9.02 12.87
C ALA A 61 6.36 8.63 14.34
N TYR A 62 6.96 7.48 14.58
CA TYR A 62 7.33 7.02 15.93
C TYR A 62 8.28 7.99 16.63
N LEU A 63 9.35 8.41 15.95
CA LEU A 63 10.34 9.34 16.52
C LEU A 63 9.77 10.72 16.83
N LYS A 64 8.83 11.21 15.99
CA LYS A 64 8.19 12.52 16.19
C LYS A 64 7.16 12.53 17.30
N THR A 65 6.50 11.41 17.58
CA THR A 65 5.37 11.35 18.51
C THR A 65 5.62 10.52 19.77
N GLY A 66 6.56 9.58 19.71
CA GLY A 66 6.71 8.55 20.75
C GLY A 66 5.56 7.52 20.78
N LEU A 67 4.60 7.61 19.84
CA LEU A 67 3.48 6.68 19.73
C LEU A 67 3.81 5.55 18.77
N PRO A 68 3.26 4.34 18.97
CA PRO A 68 3.32 3.29 17.99
C PRO A 68 2.85 3.78 16.63
N ALA A 69 3.50 3.33 15.57
CA ALA A 69 3.22 3.84 14.23
C ALA A 69 3.17 2.71 13.21
N VAL A 70 2.27 2.84 12.24
CA VAL A 70 2.14 1.91 11.13
C VAL A 70 2.19 2.66 9.81
N ALA A 71 2.93 2.13 8.84
CA ALA A 71 3.00 2.65 7.49
C ALA A 71 2.91 1.52 6.47
N ASP A 72 2.29 1.82 5.33
CA ASP A 72 2.26 0.98 4.14
C ASP A 72 2.99 1.68 3.00
N ASP A 73 3.86 0.94 2.33
CA ASP A 73 4.35 1.29 1.01
C ASP A 73 4.00 0.21 0.01
N SER A 74 3.53 0.62 -1.17
CA SER A 74 2.97 -0.32 -2.14
C SER A 74 3.07 0.21 -3.56
N GLY A 75 3.17 -0.69 -4.51
CA GLY A 75 3.24 -0.30 -5.90
C GLY A 75 3.05 -1.45 -6.87
N LEU A 76 2.93 -1.05 -8.13
CA LEU A 76 2.83 -1.93 -9.29
C LEU A 76 4.24 -2.24 -9.83
N CYS A 77 4.51 -3.51 -10.07
CA CYS A 77 5.69 -3.98 -10.78
C CYS A 77 5.25 -4.70 -12.05
N VAL A 78 5.83 -4.32 -13.20
CA VAL A 78 5.52 -4.89 -14.52
C VAL A 78 6.75 -5.56 -15.08
N ASP A 79 6.67 -6.85 -15.39
CA ASP A 79 7.83 -7.65 -15.78
C ASP A 79 8.45 -7.14 -17.08
N ALA A 80 7.65 -6.82 -18.09
CA ALA A 80 8.12 -6.27 -19.37
C ALA A 80 8.77 -4.88 -19.26
N LEU A 81 8.63 -4.23 -18.12
CA LEU A 81 9.25 -2.93 -17.80
C LEU A 81 10.36 -3.05 -16.75
N ASP A 82 10.96 -4.23 -16.59
CA ASP A 82 12.01 -4.50 -15.59
C ASP A 82 11.59 -4.14 -14.16
N GLY A 83 10.34 -4.43 -13.81
CA GLY A 83 9.75 -4.15 -12.49
C GLY A 83 9.27 -2.70 -12.29
N ARG A 84 9.41 -1.81 -13.30
CA ARG A 84 8.84 -0.45 -13.19
C ARG A 84 7.31 -0.48 -13.26
N PRO A 85 6.60 0.44 -12.62
CA PRO A 85 7.04 1.58 -11.80
C PRO A 85 7.74 1.24 -10.48
N GLY A 86 7.46 0.10 -9.85
CA GLY A 86 8.05 -0.30 -8.57
C GLY A 86 7.80 0.75 -7.47
N VAL A 87 8.82 1.09 -6.70
CA VAL A 87 8.75 2.10 -5.63
C VAL A 87 8.39 3.50 -6.13
N TYR A 88 8.47 3.74 -7.43
CA TYR A 88 8.09 5.02 -8.05
C TYR A 88 6.63 5.06 -8.53
N THR A 89 5.81 4.08 -8.16
CA THR A 89 4.40 3.93 -8.58
C THR A 89 3.61 5.24 -8.46
N ALA A 90 3.70 5.95 -7.33
CA ALA A 90 2.94 7.18 -7.10
C ALA A 90 3.44 8.40 -7.89
N ARG A 91 4.66 8.37 -8.41
CA ARG A 91 5.31 9.46 -9.16
C ARG A 91 5.78 9.06 -10.56
N TYR A 92 5.33 7.90 -11.04
CA TYR A 92 5.67 7.40 -12.37
C TYR A 92 5.21 8.37 -13.46
N GLY A 93 6.11 8.69 -14.36
CA GLY A 93 5.86 9.64 -15.43
C GLY A 93 6.12 11.11 -15.06
N GLY A 94 6.32 11.42 -13.79
CA GLY A 94 6.59 12.78 -13.31
C GLY A 94 5.66 13.21 -12.19
N GLU A 95 6.00 14.34 -11.58
CA GLU A 95 5.18 14.95 -10.54
C GLU A 95 3.94 15.63 -11.14
N GLY A 96 2.86 15.68 -10.35
CA GLY A 96 1.62 16.37 -10.72
C GLY A 96 0.69 15.63 -11.68
N LEU A 97 1.06 14.45 -12.16
CA LEU A 97 0.18 13.65 -13.01
C LEU A 97 -0.98 13.06 -12.20
N THR A 98 -2.14 13.00 -12.82
CA THR A 98 -3.30 12.25 -12.34
C THR A 98 -3.03 10.73 -12.43
N ASP A 99 -3.84 9.92 -11.74
CA ASP A 99 -3.78 8.47 -11.88
C ASP A 99 -4.02 8.03 -13.33
N GLU A 100 -4.95 8.70 -14.03
CA GLU A 100 -5.26 8.43 -15.43
C GLU A 100 -4.07 8.70 -16.34
N GLU A 101 -3.46 9.86 -16.26
CA GLU A 101 -2.26 10.19 -17.05
C GLU A 101 -1.11 9.20 -16.80
N ARG A 102 -0.99 8.72 -15.57
CA ARG A 102 0.02 7.75 -15.14
C ARG A 102 -0.21 6.38 -15.78
N TYR A 103 -1.42 5.84 -15.71
CA TYR A 103 -1.68 4.53 -16.30
C TYR A 103 -1.77 4.58 -17.83
N ILE A 104 -2.20 5.67 -18.43
CA ILE A 104 -2.13 5.86 -19.91
C ILE A 104 -0.68 5.85 -20.39
N LYS A 105 0.23 6.53 -19.67
CA LYS A 105 1.65 6.48 -19.98
C LYS A 105 2.20 5.04 -19.91
N LEU A 106 1.83 4.28 -18.90
CA LEU A 106 2.24 2.89 -18.77
C LEU A 106 1.70 2.04 -19.93
N LEU A 107 0.43 2.23 -20.31
CA LEU A 107 -0.15 1.53 -21.46
C LEU A 107 0.56 1.87 -22.77
N ASP A 108 1.00 3.12 -22.98
CA ASP A 108 1.77 3.50 -24.17
C ASP A 108 3.13 2.80 -24.20
N GLU A 109 3.82 2.68 -23.06
CA GLU A 109 5.08 1.90 -22.96
C GLU A 109 4.85 0.40 -23.22
N MET A 110 3.65 -0.12 -22.91
CA MET A 110 3.27 -1.52 -23.08
C MET A 110 2.62 -1.83 -24.46
N LYS A 111 2.42 -0.85 -25.34
CA LYS A 111 1.63 -1.01 -26.58
C LYS A 111 2.14 -2.09 -27.54
N ASN A 112 3.45 -2.36 -27.54
CA ASN A 112 4.09 -3.36 -28.41
C ASN A 112 4.45 -4.64 -27.63
N VAL A 113 3.97 -4.81 -26.41
CA VAL A 113 4.25 -5.99 -25.58
C VAL A 113 3.15 -7.04 -25.82
N ASP A 114 3.56 -8.23 -26.22
CA ASP A 114 2.68 -9.37 -26.47
C ASP A 114 1.92 -9.79 -25.21
N ASP A 115 0.74 -10.40 -25.35
CA ASP A 115 -0.14 -10.77 -24.24
C ASP A 115 0.53 -11.67 -23.18
N ASP A 116 1.34 -12.61 -23.61
CA ASP A 116 2.08 -13.56 -22.77
C ASP A 116 3.22 -12.91 -21.96
N LYS A 117 3.56 -11.65 -22.25
CA LYS A 117 4.62 -10.89 -21.59
C LYS A 117 4.10 -9.72 -20.75
N ARG A 118 2.78 -9.63 -20.56
CA ARG A 118 2.16 -8.53 -19.84
C ARG A 118 1.99 -8.80 -18.35
N SER A 119 2.68 -9.82 -17.80
CA SER A 119 2.64 -10.14 -16.37
C SER A 119 3.05 -8.95 -15.51
N ALA A 120 2.36 -8.80 -14.40
CA ALA A 120 2.57 -7.74 -13.44
C ALA A 120 2.10 -8.20 -12.05
N HIS A 121 2.61 -7.56 -11.02
CA HIS A 121 2.11 -7.78 -9.68
C HIS A 121 2.05 -6.47 -8.90
N PHE A 122 1.11 -6.39 -7.96
CA PHE A 122 1.14 -5.41 -6.90
C PHE A 122 1.81 -5.97 -5.66
N THR A 123 2.63 -5.17 -5.02
CA THR A 123 3.21 -5.47 -3.69
C THR A 123 2.78 -4.42 -2.69
N SER A 124 2.47 -4.84 -1.46
CA SER A 124 2.32 -3.97 -0.30
C SER A 124 3.22 -4.48 0.80
N SER A 125 4.07 -3.61 1.33
CA SER A 125 4.88 -3.86 2.51
C SER A 125 4.42 -2.94 3.63
N ILE A 126 4.11 -3.52 4.79
CA ILE A 126 3.68 -2.78 5.98
C ILE A 126 4.75 -2.89 7.05
N CYS A 127 5.08 -1.78 7.67
CA CYS A 127 5.90 -1.73 8.87
C CYS A 127 5.11 -1.13 10.02
N CYS A 128 5.08 -1.83 11.14
CA CYS A 128 4.47 -1.38 12.38
C CYS A 128 5.55 -1.30 13.46
N ILE A 129 5.77 -0.12 14.04
CA ILE A 129 6.64 0.07 15.20
C ILE A 129 5.77 0.05 16.44
N LEU A 130 6.13 -0.82 17.38
CA LEU A 130 5.38 -1.12 18.58
C LEU A 130 5.77 -0.20 19.75
N PRO A 131 5.01 -0.18 20.86
CA PRO A 131 5.30 0.70 22.01
C PRO A 131 6.70 0.53 22.60
N ASP A 132 7.26 -0.67 22.53
CA ASP A 132 8.61 -1.00 23.02
C ASP A 132 9.72 -0.69 22.01
N GLY A 133 9.37 -0.11 20.84
CA GLY A 133 10.29 0.19 19.75
C GLY A 133 10.62 -1.01 18.86
N SER A 134 10.13 -2.20 19.17
CA SER A 134 10.26 -3.35 18.28
C SER A 134 9.40 -3.17 17.02
N LYS A 135 9.68 -3.93 15.96
CA LYS A 135 8.93 -3.80 14.71
C LYS A 135 8.29 -5.11 14.28
N ILE A 136 7.10 -5.00 13.73
CA ILE A 136 6.42 -6.04 12.98
C ILE A 136 6.36 -5.61 11.52
N THR A 137 6.70 -6.51 10.60
CA THR A 137 6.53 -6.30 9.17
C THR A 137 5.55 -7.31 8.60
N ALA A 138 4.81 -6.90 7.58
CA ALA A 138 3.91 -7.77 6.83
C ALA A 138 4.00 -7.43 5.35
N GLU A 139 3.84 -8.43 4.49
CA GLU A 139 3.91 -8.24 3.04
C GLU A 139 2.79 -9.01 2.35
N GLY A 140 2.30 -8.46 1.27
CA GLY A 140 1.33 -9.12 0.41
C GLY A 140 1.59 -8.82 -1.04
N VAL A 141 1.44 -9.85 -1.87
CA VAL A 141 1.60 -9.76 -3.33
C VAL A 141 0.32 -10.23 -4.00
N CYS A 142 -0.08 -9.53 -5.04
CA CYS A 142 -1.16 -9.94 -5.91
C CYS A 142 -0.67 -10.01 -7.36
N GLU A 143 -0.57 -11.21 -7.88
CA GLU A 143 -0.20 -11.47 -9.27
C GLU A 143 -1.38 -11.16 -10.22
N GLY A 144 -1.03 -10.64 -11.41
CA GLY A 144 -2.00 -10.31 -12.45
C GLY A 144 -1.30 -9.96 -13.76
N LYS A 145 -1.95 -9.21 -14.59
CA LYS A 145 -1.39 -8.70 -15.85
C LYS A 145 -1.87 -7.30 -16.17
N ILE A 146 -1.14 -6.60 -17.03
CA ILE A 146 -1.58 -5.30 -17.59
C ILE A 146 -2.53 -5.54 -18.76
N GLY A 147 -3.74 -4.97 -18.68
CA GLY A 147 -4.70 -4.95 -19.76
C GLY A 147 -4.25 -4.07 -20.93
N TYR A 148 -5.05 -4.04 -21.99
CA TYR A 148 -4.77 -3.19 -23.17
C TYR A 148 -5.40 -1.81 -23.08
N GLU A 149 -6.46 -1.69 -22.29
CA GLU A 149 -7.23 -0.46 -22.08
C GLU A 149 -7.75 -0.40 -20.64
N PRO A 150 -8.10 0.78 -20.13
CA PRO A 150 -8.69 0.89 -18.80
C PRO A 150 -10.13 0.35 -18.79
N ILE A 151 -10.44 -0.49 -17.82
CA ILE A 151 -11.76 -1.10 -17.61
C ILE A 151 -12.20 -0.84 -16.15
N GLY A 152 -13.48 -0.53 -15.95
CA GLY A 152 -14.03 -0.23 -14.64
C GLY A 152 -13.89 1.25 -14.24
N LYS A 153 -14.46 1.60 -13.08
CA LYS A 153 -14.53 3.00 -12.60
C LYS A 153 -14.17 3.15 -11.13
N ASP A 154 -14.09 2.03 -10.40
CA ASP A 154 -13.80 2.03 -8.98
C ASP A 154 -12.29 1.97 -8.71
N GLY A 155 -11.92 2.02 -7.43
CA GLY A 155 -10.52 1.94 -7.03
C GLY A 155 -9.72 3.23 -7.24
N PHE A 156 -8.41 3.10 -7.51
CA PHE A 156 -7.47 4.20 -7.71
C PHE A 156 -6.16 3.71 -8.35
N GLY A 157 -5.31 4.67 -8.73
CA GLY A 157 -4.01 4.35 -9.30
C GLY A 157 -4.12 3.55 -10.59
N TYR A 158 -3.54 2.37 -10.61
CA TYR A 158 -3.50 1.49 -11.78
C TYR A 158 -4.61 0.44 -11.81
N ASP A 159 -5.58 0.50 -10.89
CA ASP A 159 -6.69 -0.48 -10.82
C ASP A 159 -7.41 -0.71 -12.15
N PRO A 160 -7.67 0.34 -12.98
CA PRO A 160 -8.37 0.15 -14.26
C PRO A 160 -7.61 -0.68 -15.30
N ILE A 161 -6.29 -0.78 -15.18
CA ILE A 161 -5.45 -1.50 -16.15
C ILE A 161 -4.82 -2.77 -15.57
N PHE A 162 -5.00 -3.05 -14.29
CA PHE A 162 -4.49 -4.27 -13.64
C PHE A 162 -5.57 -5.35 -13.64
N MET A 163 -5.33 -6.40 -14.42
CA MET A 163 -6.25 -7.53 -14.58
C MET A 163 -5.95 -8.63 -13.57
N PHE A 164 -6.98 -9.02 -12.83
CA PHE A 164 -6.98 -10.18 -11.94
C PHE A 164 -8.00 -11.19 -12.47
N GLY A 165 -7.52 -12.24 -13.13
CA GLY A 165 -8.38 -13.11 -13.93
C GLY A 165 -9.01 -12.34 -15.11
N ASP A 166 -10.33 -12.40 -15.21
CA ASP A 166 -11.09 -11.77 -16.30
C ASP A 166 -11.59 -10.35 -15.98
N LYS A 167 -11.33 -9.85 -14.76
CA LYS A 167 -11.74 -8.51 -14.32
C LYS A 167 -10.55 -7.61 -14.02
N SER A 168 -10.70 -6.31 -14.26
CA SER A 168 -9.77 -5.34 -13.69
C SER A 168 -10.02 -5.14 -12.19
N PHE A 169 -9.04 -4.64 -11.46
CA PHE A 169 -9.25 -4.26 -10.06
C PHE A 169 -10.32 -3.16 -9.89
N ALA A 170 -10.53 -2.33 -10.92
CA ALA A 170 -11.55 -1.29 -10.91
C ALA A 170 -12.99 -1.81 -11.19
N GLU A 171 -13.16 -3.11 -11.45
CA GLU A 171 -14.45 -3.78 -11.56
C GLU A 171 -14.80 -4.60 -10.31
N LEU A 172 -13.86 -4.75 -9.36
CA LEU A 172 -14.09 -5.48 -8.13
C LEU A 172 -14.79 -4.58 -7.09
N SER A 173 -15.70 -5.14 -6.32
CA SER A 173 -16.20 -4.48 -5.12
C SER A 173 -15.06 -4.29 -4.10
N ALA A 174 -15.24 -3.42 -3.12
CA ALA A 174 -14.24 -3.21 -2.07
C ALA A 174 -13.93 -4.52 -1.33
N GLU A 175 -14.95 -5.32 -1.03
CA GLU A 175 -14.82 -6.59 -0.34
C GLU A 175 -14.10 -7.65 -1.21
N GLU A 176 -14.45 -7.74 -2.50
CA GLU A 176 -13.77 -8.63 -3.44
C GLU A 176 -12.29 -8.27 -3.56
N LYS A 177 -11.99 -6.97 -3.68
CA LYS A 177 -10.61 -6.47 -3.77
C LYS A 177 -9.82 -6.70 -2.48
N ASP A 178 -10.40 -6.43 -1.32
CA ASP A 178 -9.75 -6.68 -0.01
C ASP A 178 -9.37 -8.16 0.16
N ALA A 179 -10.20 -9.09 -0.34
CA ALA A 179 -9.95 -10.53 -0.23
C ALA A 179 -8.75 -11.02 -1.06
N VAL A 180 -8.43 -10.35 -2.18
CA VAL A 180 -7.42 -10.84 -3.14
C VAL A 180 -6.21 -9.92 -3.28
N SER A 181 -6.35 -8.65 -2.92
CA SER A 181 -5.31 -7.65 -3.18
C SER A 181 -4.05 -7.85 -2.32
N HIS A 182 -2.96 -7.30 -2.82
CA HIS A 182 -1.69 -7.20 -2.11
C HIS A 182 -1.85 -6.59 -0.71
N ARG A 183 -2.59 -5.48 -0.58
CA ARG A 183 -2.82 -4.82 0.71
C ARG A 183 -3.71 -5.63 1.62
N GLY A 184 -4.78 -6.24 1.11
CA GLY A 184 -5.62 -7.12 1.91
C GLY A 184 -4.85 -8.30 2.52
N LYS A 185 -3.94 -8.91 1.74
CA LYS A 185 -3.04 -9.98 2.22
C LYS A 185 -2.06 -9.46 3.29
N ALA A 186 -1.39 -8.32 3.03
CA ALA A 186 -0.45 -7.72 3.99
C ALA A 186 -1.16 -7.33 5.30
N LEU A 187 -2.37 -6.77 5.22
CA LEU A 187 -3.17 -6.41 6.40
C LEU A 187 -3.63 -7.63 7.19
N THR A 188 -3.97 -8.72 6.51
CA THR A 188 -4.33 -10.00 7.18
C THR A 188 -3.14 -10.55 7.95
N GLU A 189 -1.96 -10.53 7.36
CA GLU A 189 -0.72 -10.95 8.01
C GLU A 189 -0.37 -10.04 9.19
N LEU A 190 -0.46 -8.71 9.03
CA LEU A 190 -0.24 -7.73 10.10
C LEU A 190 -1.15 -7.99 11.28
N LYS A 191 -2.45 -8.19 11.02
CA LYS A 191 -3.46 -8.48 12.05
C LYS A 191 -3.06 -9.70 12.88
N ALA A 192 -2.73 -10.83 12.23
CA ALA A 192 -2.33 -12.04 12.93
C ALA A 192 -1.09 -11.85 13.81
N LYS A 193 -0.10 -11.09 13.31
CA LYS A 193 1.12 -10.76 14.06
C LYS A 193 0.87 -9.86 15.26
N LEU A 194 0.00 -8.85 15.11
CA LEU A 194 -0.41 -7.96 16.21
C LEU A 194 -1.22 -8.71 17.28
N GLU A 195 -2.17 -9.56 16.89
CA GLU A 195 -2.91 -10.42 17.81
C GLU A 195 -1.98 -11.30 18.64
N ASN A 196 -0.96 -11.89 18.00
CA ASN A 196 0.03 -12.71 18.69
C ASN A 196 0.90 -11.89 19.65
N TYR A 197 1.33 -10.70 19.23
CA TYR A 197 2.11 -9.78 20.08
C TYR A 197 1.33 -9.41 21.33
N PHE A 198 0.06 -8.98 21.21
CA PHE A 198 -0.76 -8.57 22.34
C PHE A 198 -1.25 -9.71 23.25
N LYS A 199 -1.23 -10.96 22.77
CA LYS A 199 -1.51 -12.12 23.62
C LYS A 199 -0.33 -12.50 24.52
N ASN A 200 0.89 -12.12 24.13
CA ASN A 200 2.11 -12.52 24.81
C ASN A 200 2.74 -11.38 25.65
N ASN A 201 2.18 -10.18 25.58
CA ASN A 201 2.57 -8.99 26.35
C ASN A 201 1.36 -8.34 27.02
#